data_a2447b4bc6578ccbaa7d56a64d7a5319
#
_entry.id   a2447b4bc6578ccbaa7d56a64d7a5319
#
_cell.length_a   1.000
_cell.length_b   1.000
_cell.length_c   1.000
_cell.angle_alpha   90.00
_cell.angle_beta   90.00
_cell.angle_gamma   90.00
#
_symmetry.space_group_name_H-M   'P 1'
#
loop_
_entity.id
_entity.type
_entity.pdbx_description
1 polymer ?
#
loop_
_entity_poly.entity_id
_entity_poly.type
_entity_poly.pdbx_seq_one_letter_code
_entity_poly.pdbx_strand_id
1 'polypeptide(L)'
;MADLKTIEDLTNAFGPSGFEKEVVKAVQKHCEGLNLRNDAMYNVYATMPDAKGNRPVFMLDAHTDECGFMVQNVEDNGLLSIITLGGFHMTSLPAHSVIVRNSKGEKIKGIITSKPVHFLTAAQKADN
;
A
#
# COMPACT_ATOMS: atom_id res chain seq x y z
N MET A 1 -15.09 -14.59 14.62
CA MET A 1 -13.65 -14.94 14.41
C MET A 1 -13.27 -14.32 13.07
N ALA A 2 -12.21 -13.51 12.99
CA ALA A 2 -11.80 -12.94 11.70
C ALA A 2 -11.46 -14.11 10.75
N ASP A 3 -12.00 -14.04 9.54
CA ASP A 3 -11.68 -15.03 8.52
C ASP A 3 -10.23 -14.80 8.05
N LEU A 4 -9.36 -15.79 8.24
CA LEU A 4 -7.96 -15.73 7.80
C LEU A 4 -7.84 -15.42 6.30
N LYS A 5 -8.83 -15.86 5.51
CA LYS A 5 -8.87 -15.57 4.08
C LYS A 5 -9.07 -14.09 3.79
N THR A 6 -9.90 -13.42 4.57
CA THR A 6 -10.08 -11.96 4.47
C THR A 6 -8.77 -11.22 4.76
N ILE A 7 -8.07 -11.61 5.83
CA ILE A 7 -6.77 -11.00 6.18
C ILE A 7 -5.77 -11.25 5.05
N GLU A 8 -5.66 -12.48 4.56
CA GLU A 8 -4.76 -12.83 3.46
C GLU A 8 -5.04 -12.02 2.19
N ASP A 9 -6.31 -11.93 1.77
CA ASP A 9 -6.71 -11.19 0.57
C ASP A 9 -6.38 -9.68 0.69
N LEU A 10 -6.60 -9.09 1.86
CA LEU A 10 -6.31 -7.67 2.12
C LEU A 10 -4.81 -7.39 2.18
N THR A 11 -4.04 -8.21 2.88
CA THR A 11 -2.59 -7.99 3.07
C THR A 11 -1.75 -8.32 1.84
N ASN A 12 -2.27 -9.12 0.90
CA ASN A 12 -1.61 -9.43 -0.37
C ASN A 12 -2.06 -8.53 -1.53
N ALA A 13 -3.06 -7.68 -1.33
CA ALA A 13 -3.50 -6.74 -2.35
C ALA A 13 -2.49 -5.61 -2.50
N PHE A 14 -2.14 -5.24 -3.73
CA PHE A 14 -1.25 -4.12 -4.01
C PHE A 14 -1.99 -2.80 -3.77
N GLY A 15 -1.54 -2.01 -2.80
CA GLY A 15 -2.26 -0.84 -2.34
C GLY A 15 -1.44 0.33 -1.80
N PRO A 16 -0.30 0.75 -2.42
CA PRO A 16 0.33 2.00 -2.04
C PRO A 16 -0.61 3.19 -2.29
N SER A 17 -0.45 4.28 -1.53
CA SER A 17 -1.26 5.49 -1.64
C SER A 17 -1.41 5.96 -3.10
N GLY A 18 -2.65 6.13 -3.56
CA GLY A 18 -3.03 6.47 -4.94
C GLY A 18 -3.18 5.27 -5.88
N PHE A 19 -2.92 4.04 -5.42
CA PHE A 19 -3.01 2.81 -6.21
C PHE A 19 -3.83 1.71 -5.53
N GLU A 20 -4.78 2.08 -4.67
CA GLU A 20 -5.54 1.19 -3.79
C GLU A 20 -6.63 0.35 -4.50
N LYS A 21 -6.71 0.37 -5.83
CA LYS A 21 -7.76 -0.35 -6.59
C LYS A 21 -7.87 -1.84 -6.28
N GLU A 22 -6.73 -2.51 -6.00
CA GLU A 22 -6.76 -3.94 -5.67
C GLU A 22 -7.30 -4.16 -4.26
N VAL A 23 -6.90 -3.29 -3.32
CA VAL A 23 -7.40 -3.33 -1.94
C VAL A 23 -8.91 -3.05 -1.90
N VAL A 24 -9.38 -2.03 -2.63
CA VAL A 24 -10.81 -1.73 -2.77
C VAL A 24 -11.60 -2.94 -3.25
N LYS A 25 -11.10 -3.65 -4.28
CA LYS A 25 -11.73 -4.88 -4.76
C LYS A 25 -11.75 -5.99 -3.71
N ALA A 26 -10.66 -6.14 -2.94
CA ALA A 26 -10.60 -7.11 -1.85
C ALA A 26 -11.61 -6.76 -0.75
N VAL A 27 -11.70 -5.49 -0.33
CA VAL A 27 -12.71 -5.01 0.62
C VAL A 27 -14.12 -5.32 0.13
N GLN A 28 -14.44 -4.94 -1.12
CA GLN A 28 -15.77 -5.17 -1.70
C GLN A 28 -16.16 -6.65 -1.71
N LYS A 29 -15.22 -7.53 -2.03
CA LYS A 29 -15.42 -8.99 -2.03
C LYS A 29 -15.84 -9.52 -0.66
N HIS A 30 -15.30 -8.95 0.41
CA HIS A 30 -15.57 -9.39 1.79
C HIS A 30 -16.70 -8.61 2.50
N CYS A 31 -17.38 -7.71 1.78
CA CYS A 31 -18.51 -6.94 2.29
C CYS A 31 -19.86 -7.43 1.72
N GLU A 32 -20.00 -8.72 1.45
CA GLU A 32 -21.25 -9.31 0.96
C GLU A 32 -22.41 -9.02 1.92
N GLY A 33 -23.57 -8.67 1.36
CA GLY A 33 -24.77 -8.33 2.13
C GLY A 33 -24.81 -6.89 2.65
N LEU A 34 -23.80 -6.08 2.40
CA LEU A 34 -23.79 -4.65 2.73
C LEU A 34 -24.11 -3.79 1.49
N ASN A 35 -24.68 -2.62 1.71
CA ASN A 35 -24.82 -1.61 0.67
C ASN A 35 -23.46 -0.89 0.50
N LEU A 36 -22.85 -1.03 -0.67
CA LEU A 36 -21.54 -0.47 -0.97
C LEU A 36 -21.64 0.77 -1.86
N ARG A 37 -20.83 1.76 -1.54
CA ARG A 37 -20.63 2.96 -2.36
C ARG A 37 -19.15 3.33 -2.35
N ASN A 38 -18.62 3.72 -3.49
CA ASN A 38 -17.26 4.25 -3.64
C ASN A 38 -17.33 5.71 -4.09
N ASP A 39 -16.28 6.45 -3.76
CA ASP A 39 -16.06 7.78 -4.32
C ASP A 39 -14.82 7.81 -5.24
N ALA A 40 -14.51 9.01 -5.75
CA ALA A 40 -13.38 9.21 -6.67
C ALA A 40 -12.00 9.08 -5.99
N MET A 41 -11.94 9.11 -4.67
CA MET A 41 -10.72 8.95 -3.87
C MET A 41 -10.51 7.50 -3.38
N TYR A 42 -11.22 6.54 -3.96
CA TYR A 42 -11.21 5.13 -3.59
C TYR A 42 -11.75 4.81 -2.19
N ASN A 43 -12.41 5.76 -1.49
CA ASN A 43 -13.10 5.43 -0.25
C ASN A 43 -14.21 4.42 -0.50
N VAL A 44 -14.31 3.41 0.35
CA VAL A 44 -15.39 2.42 0.35
C VAL A 44 -16.29 2.67 1.53
N TYR A 45 -17.55 2.96 1.27
CA TYR A 45 -18.58 3.11 2.27
C TYR A 45 -19.43 1.84 2.27
N ALA A 46 -19.48 1.16 3.39
CA ALA A 46 -20.29 -0.04 3.59
C ALA A 46 -21.36 0.25 4.66
N THR A 47 -22.62 0.10 4.31
CA THR A 47 -23.74 0.35 5.22
C THR A 47 -24.65 -0.86 5.32
N MET A 48 -25.22 -1.08 6.52
CA MET A 48 -26.18 -2.15 6.73
C MET A 48 -27.44 -1.90 5.89
N PRO A 49 -28.02 -2.94 5.24
CA PRO A 49 -29.22 -2.80 4.41
C PRO A 49 -30.43 -2.21 5.18
N ASP A 50 -30.54 -2.54 6.46
CA ASP A 50 -31.65 -2.14 7.33
C ASP A 50 -31.37 -0.88 8.16
N ALA A 51 -30.31 -0.13 7.80
CA ALA A 51 -29.97 1.14 8.45
C ALA A 51 -31.01 2.23 8.14
N LYS A 52 -32.22 2.09 8.69
CA LYS A 52 -33.33 3.05 8.51
C LYS A 52 -33.75 3.67 9.86
N GLY A 53 -34.21 4.92 9.79
CA GLY A 53 -34.85 5.62 10.88
C GLY A 53 -33.93 6.56 11.67
N ASN A 54 -34.46 7.10 12.79
CA ASN A 54 -33.78 8.09 13.65
C ASN A 54 -32.85 7.45 14.70
N ARG A 55 -32.19 6.32 14.35
CA ARG A 55 -31.18 5.69 15.23
C ARG A 55 -29.84 6.42 15.13
N PRO A 56 -29.09 6.50 16.23
CA PRO A 56 -27.72 6.99 16.16
C PRO A 56 -26.91 6.22 15.12
N VAL A 57 -26.12 6.94 14.31
CA VAL A 57 -25.20 6.34 13.34
C VAL A 57 -23.87 6.08 14.04
N PHE A 58 -23.39 4.85 13.98
CA PHE A 58 -22.07 4.47 14.44
C PHE A 58 -21.19 4.24 13.21
N MET A 59 -20.06 4.96 13.12
CA MET A 59 -19.11 4.84 12.03
C MET A 59 -17.83 4.17 12.53
N LEU A 60 -17.39 3.14 11.82
CA LEU A 60 -16.04 2.56 11.92
C LEU A 60 -15.24 3.05 10.73
N ASP A 61 -14.05 3.54 10.98
CA ASP A 61 -13.15 4.10 9.98
C ASP A 61 -11.79 3.43 10.05
N ALA A 62 -11.21 3.10 8.89
CA ALA A 62 -9.87 2.54 8.76
C ALA A 62 -9.30 2.90 7.39
N HIS A 63 -7.98 3.18 7.32
CA HIS A 63 -7.33 3.39 6.03
C HIS A 63 -7.06 2.07 5.30
N THR A 64 -6.95 2.13 3.98
CA THR A 64 -6.76 0.96 3.09
C THR A 64 -5.41 0.94 2.40
N ASP A 65 -4.68 2.05 2.41
CA ASP A 65 -3.37 2.13 1.79
C ASP A 65 -2.28 1.50 2.66
N GLU A 66 -1.23 1.05 2.02
CA GLU A 66 -0.02 0.53 2.62
C GLU A 66 1.18 1.45 2.35
N CYS A 67 2.19 1.38 3.21
CA CYS A 67 3.47 2.02 2.93
C CYS A 67 4.10 1.42 1.67
N GLY A 68 4.61 2.27 0.81
CA GLY A 68 5.19 1.84 -0.47
C GLY A 68 6.17 2.86 -1.03
N PHE A 69 6.44 2.73 -2.31
CA PHE A 69 7.39 3.58 -3.02
C PHE A 69 6.83 4.01 -4.36
N MET A 70 7.26 5.18 -4.82
CA MET A 70 7.03 5.64 -6.18
C MET A 70 8.37 5.71 -6.92
N VAL A 71 8.43 5.18 -8.14
CA VAL A 71 9.60 5.32 -8.99
C VAL A 71 9.71 6.77 -9.43
N GLN A 72 10.83 7.40 -9.09
CA GLN A 72 11.14 8.77 -9.48
C GLN A 72 11.93 8.82 -10.79
N ASN A 73 12.88 7.91 -10.95
CA ASN A 73 13.73 7.84 -12.13
C ASN A 73 14.19 6.41 -12.42
N VAL A 74 14.52 6.14 -13.67
CA VAL A 74 15.21 4.93 -14.11
C VAL A 74 16.63 5.36 -14.51
N GLU A 75 17.61 4.88 -13.76
CA GLU A 75 19.02 5.22 -13.96
C GLU A 75 19.61 4.48 -15.19
N ASP A 76 20.68 5.03 -15.79
CA ASP A 76 21.35 4.44 -16.96
C ASP A 76 21.87 3.01 -16.69
N ASN A 77 22.16 2.67 -15.45
CA ASN A 77 22.59 1.34 -15.01
C ASN A 77 21.43 0.36 -14.75
N GLY A 78 20.18 0.79 -14.97
CA GLY A 78 18.98 0.02 -14.77
C GLY A 78 18.43 -0.01 -13.34
N LEU A 79 19.05 0.71 -12.39
CA LEU A 79 18.49 0.91 -11.05
C LEU A 79 17.30 1.87 -11.10
N LEU A 80 16.38 1.70 -10.15
CA LEU A 80 15.26 2.60 -9.96
C LEU A 80 15.53 3.50 -8.76
N SER A 81 15.53 4.82 -8.97
CA SER A 81 15.43 5.79 -7.89
C SER A 81 13.99 5.87 -7.42
N ILE A 82 13.79 5.76 -6.11
CA ILE A 82 12.47 5.71 -5.51
C ILE A 82 12.30 6.77 -4.43
N ILE A 83 11.07 7.23 -4.26
CA ILE A 83 10.64 8.04 -3.12
C ILE A 83 9.67 7.24 -2.26
N THR A 84 9.66 7.50 -0.96
CA THR A 84 8.76 6.81 -0.01
C THR A 84 7.34 7.36 -0.09
N LEU A 85 6.36 6.46 0.00
CA LEU A 85 4.96 6.75 0.26
C LEU A 85 4.64 6.18 1.64
N GLY A 86 4.43 7.06 2.60
CA GLY A 86 4.30 6.69 4.02
C GLY A 86 5.62 6.72 4.79
N GLY A 87 5.57 6.35 6.07
CA GLY A 87 6.71 6.39 6.98
C GLY A 87 7.54 5.11 6.95
N PHE A 88 8.86 5.26 6.81
CA PHE A 88 9.81 4.15 6.87
C PHE A 88 11.00 4.48 7.77
N HIS A 89 11.53 3.47 8.45
CA HIS A 89 12.88 3.52 8.98
C HIS A 89 13.85 3.19 7.85
N MET A 90 14.54 4.20 7.32
CA MET A 90 15.39 4.05 6.13
C MET A 90 16.50 3.01 6.29
N THR A 91 17.00 2.84 7.51
CA THR A 91 18.05 1.86 7.83
C THR A 91 17.58 0.41 7.76
N SER A 92 16.28 0.16 7.84
CA SER A 92 15.70 -1.19 7.77
C SER A 92 15.32 -1.63 6.35
N LEU A 93 15.31 -0.71 5.38
CA LEU A 93 14.84 -0.98 4.02
C LEU A 93 15.78 -1.85 3.16
N PRO A 94 17.11 -1.75 3.27
CA PRO A 94 18.01 -2.53 2.43
C PRO A 94 17.74 -4.04 2.49
N ALA A 95 17.88 -4.72 1.36
CA ALA A 95 17.64 -6.14 1.17
C ALA A 95 16.16 -6.60 1.26
N HIS A 96 15.20 -5.69 1.44
CA HIS A 96 13.78 -6.05 1.37
C HIS A 96 13.36 -6.31 -0.08
N SER A 97 12.57 -7.37 -0.25
CA SER A 97 11.91 -7.65 -1.53
C SER A 97 10.73 -6.72 -1.73
N VAL A 98 10.57 -6.23 -2.94
CA VAL A 98 9.47 -5.36 -3.35
C VAL A 98 8.83 -5.85 -4.63
N ILE A 99 7.61 -5.40 -4.89
CA ILE A 99 6.92 -5.59 -6.16
C ILE A 99 6.86 -4.23 -6.86
N VAL A 100 7.45 -4.17 -8.04
CA VAL A 100 7.37 -2.99 -8.92
C VAL A 100 6.26 -3.22 -9.93
N ARG A 101 5.29 -2.32 -9.97
CA ARG A 101 4.24 -2.32 -10.98
C ARG A 101 4.60 -1.34 -12.09
N ASN A 102 4.73 -1.83 -13.31
CA ASN A 102 5.03 -0.98 -14.47
C ASN A 102 3.75 -0.35 -15.08
N SER A 103 3.94 0.50 -16.11
CA SER A 103 2.85 1.18 -16.81
C SER A 103 1.86 0.23 -17.54
N LYS A 104 2.29 -1.01 -17.82
CA LYS A 104 1.43 -2.05 -18.39
C LYS A 104 0.64 -2.82 -17.33
N GLY A 105 0.88 -2.54 -16.04
CA GLY A 105 0.26 -3.24 -14.91
C GLY A 105 0.97 -4.56 -14.54
N GLU A 106 2.10 -4.87 -15.14
CA GLU A 106 2.87 -6.07 -14.81
C GLU A 106 3.60 -5.89 -13.48
N LYS A 107 3.61 -6.94 -12.67
CA LYS A 107 4.24 -6.99 -11.35
C LYS A 107 5.61 -7.67 -11.47
N ILE A 108 6.67 -6.93 -11.21
CA ILE A 108 8.06 -7.36 -11.34
C ILE A 108 8.68 -7.40 -9.95
N LYS A 109 9.35 -8.49 -9.61
CA LYS A 109 10.07 -8.60 -8.33
C LYS A 109 11.34 -7.74 -8.37
N GLY A 110 11.57 -6.99 -7.30
CA GLY A 110 12.77 -6.19 -7.07
C GLY A 110 13.32 -6.37 -5.67
N ILE A 111 14.49 -5.83 -5.44
CA ILE A 111 15.14 -5.78 -4.12
C ILE A 111 15.61 -4.35 -3.89
N ILE A 112 15.33 -3.82 -2.70
CA ILE A 112 15.86 -2.51 -2.29
C ILE A 112 17.36 -2.68 -2.02
N THR A 113 18.16 -1.89 -2.71
CA THR A 113 19.62 -1.84 -2.51
C THR A 113 20.04 -0.58 -1.78
N SER A 114 21.13 -0.64 -1.07
CA SER A 114 21.79 0.51 -0.49
C SER A 114 23.29 0.49 -0.81
N LYS A 115 23.90 1.66 -0.72
CA LYS A 115 25.36 1.75 -0.86
C LYS A 115 26.00 1.07 0.35
N PRO A 116 26.95 0.13 0.15
CA PRO A 116 27.68 -0.49 1.27
C PRO A 116 28.37 0.57 2.15
N VAL A 117 28.39 0.35 3.45
CA VAL A 117 28.87 1.33 4.46
C VAL A 117 30.29 1.83 4.16
N HIS A 118 31.18 0.97 3.62
CA HIS A 118 32.55 1.37 3.28
C HIS A 118 32.65 2.27 2.05
N PHE A 119 31.59 2.39 1.24
CA PHE A 119 31.52 3.32 0.12
C PHE A 119 30.78 4.63 0.47
N LEU A 120 30.31 4.77 1.70
CA LEU A 120 29.69 6.01 2.18
C LEU A 120 30.77 7.04 2.55
N THR A 121 30.53 8.30 2.21
CA THR A 121 31.33 9.42 2.70
C THR A 121 31.16 9.62 4.21
N ALA A 122 32.06 10.35 4.85
CA ALA A 122 31.95 10.64 6.27
C ALA A 122 30.63 11.36 6.63
N ALA A 123 30.16 12.30 5.78
CA ALA A 123 28.87 12.96 5.96
C ALA A 123 27.70 11.97 5.87
N GLN A 124 27.70 11.09 4.87
CA GLN A 124 26.66 10.06 4.71
C GLN A 124 26.64 9.02 5.83
N LYS A 125 27.77 8.81 6.51
CA LYS A 125 27.84 7.91 7.70
C LYS A 125 27.29 8.58 8.94
N ALA A 126 27.32 9.90 9.04
CA ALA A 126 26.80 10.65 10.18
C ALA A 126 25.27 10.82 10.13
N ASP A 127 24.66 10.72 8.95
CA ASP A 127 23.21 10.83 8.72
C ASP A 127 22.46 9.46 8.80
N ASN A 128 23.16 8.38 9.08
CA ASN A 128 22.63 7.04 9.34
C ASN A 128 22.73 6.75 10.86
#